data_963c107b1ef526337b944233962af406
#
_entry.id   963c107b1ef526337b944233962af406
#
_cell.length_a   1.000
_cell.length_b   1.000
_cell.length_c   1.000
_cell.angle_alpha   90.00
_cell.angle_beta   90.00
_cell.angle_gamma   90.00
#
_symmetry.space_group_name_H-M   'P 1'
#
loop_
_entity.id
_entity.type
_entity.pdbx_description
1 polymer ?
#
loop_
_entity_poly.entity_id
_entity_poly.type
_entity_poly.pdbx_seq_one_letter_code
_entity_poly.pdbx_strand_id
1 'polypeptide(L)'
;PLVYLVRRGVKEAMDAKADLLVLDMETNGGRVDSTEEIIEILSQFKGETVTYVNRSAYSAGAFIAVATQRIFMAPESVIGAAAPIMLSPGGTGVEAMPETMEIKATSAISAKIRAQAQKNGHNSDVVEAMIDKQKELIIDGQTINAKGGILTLTNVEAERAYGTPPRPLLSAGTVESLDALLSRLGYEDAGRHEIQPTGAEKLATWINALNWLWLIIGVAGIYIEFKTPGFGLPGIVGVCAFALYFLGSYIAGLSGFEWPALFVLGLILVGLELFVFPG
;
A
#
# COMPACT_ATOMS: atom_id res chain seq x y z
N PRO A 1 3.16 -0.66 8.09
CA PRO A 1 2.74 -1.93 8.70
C PRO A 1 2.42 -3.00 7.66
N LEU A 2 1.65 -2.66 6.58
CA LEU A 2 1.21 -3.64 5.58
C LEU A 2 2.39 -4.30 4.84
N VAL A 3 3.41 -3.55 4.47
CA VAL A 3 4.62 -4.08 3.81
C VAL A 3 5.27 -5.18 4.65
N TYR A 4 5.38 -4.99 5.97
CA TYR A 4 5.94 -6.01 6.87
C TYR A 4 5.08 -7.26 6.92
N LEU A 5 3.76 -7.11 6.98
CA LEU A 5 2.82 -8.23 6.95
C LEU A 5 3.00 -9.05 5.67
N VAL A 6 3.03 -8.39 4.51
CA VAL A 6 3.22 -9.05 3.21
C VAL A 6 4.60 -9.72 3.14
N ARG A 7 5.66 -9.03 3.58
CA ARG A 7 7.02 -9.60 3.60
C ARG A 7 7.11 -10.86 4.47
N ARG A 8 6.52 -10.82 5.66
CA ARG A 8 6.45 -11.96 6.57
C ARG A 8 5.63 -13.09 5.93
N GLY A 9 4.47 -12.78 5.36
CA GLY A 9 3.62 -13.77 4.70
C GLY A 9 4.29 -14.47 3.53
N VAL A 10 4.95 -13.71 2.65
CA VAL A 10 5.72 -14.28 1.52
C VAL A 10 6.87 -15.14 2.02
N LYS A 11 7.60 -14.69 3.06
CA LYS A 11 8.68 -15.48 3.66
C LYS A 11 8.15 -16.79 4.25
N GLU A 12 7.11 -16.75 5.07
CA GLU A 12 6.50 -17.94 5.66
C GLU A 12 5.98 -18.91 4.59
N ALA A 13 5.36 -18.38 3.51
CA ALA A 13 4.93 -19.19 2.37
C ALA A 13 6.12 -19.87 1.65
N MET A 14 7.24 -19.18 1.47
CA MET A 14 8.46 -19.75 0.87
C MET A 14 9.08 -20.81 1.79
N ASP A 15 9.18 -20.53 3.10
CA ASP A 15 9.73 -21.48 4.09
C ASP A 15 8.89 -22.75 4.18
N ALA A 16 7.56 -22.61 4.10
CA ALA A 16 6.60 -23.72 4.06
C ALA A 16 6.53 -24.42 2.69
N LYS A 17 7.18 -23.90 1.65
CA LYS A 17 7.09 -24.37 0.25
C LYS A 17 5.63 -24.42 -0.22
N ALA A 18 4.87 -23.39 0.09
CA ALA A 18 3.47 -23.29 -0.31
C ALA A 18 3.34 -23.28 -1.85
N ASP A 19 2.34 -23.98 -2.37
CA ASP A 19 2.05 -24.04 -3.80
C ASP A 19 1.32 -22.78 -4.27
N LEU A 20 0.50 -22.20 -3.38
CA LEU A 20 -0.38 -21.07 -3.68
C LEU A 20 -0.22 -19.98 -2.61
N LEU A 21 -0.10 -18.73 -3.05
CA LEU A 21 -0.20 -17.53 -2.23
C LEU A 21 -1.43 -16.73 -2.67
N VAL A 22 -2.38 -16.53 -1.75
CA VAL A 22 -3.59 -15.75 -2.00
C VAL A 22 -3.52 -14.42 -1.25
N LEU A 23 -3.75 -13.33 -1.96
CA LEU A 23 -3.99 -12.01 -1.37
C LEU A 23 -5.51 -11.80 -1.26
N ASP A 24 -6.07 -11.89 -0.05
CA ASP A 24 -7.44 -11.45 0.23
C ASP A 24 -7.45 -9.93 0.38
N MET A 25 -8.05 -9.23 -0.60
CA MET A 25 -7.82 -7.81 -0.80
C MET A 25 -9.10 -6.98 -0.65
N GLU A 26 -9.04 -6.05 0.32
CA GLU A 26 -9.97 -4.93 0.46
C GLU A 26 -9.14 -3.67 0.77
N THR A 27 -9.06 -2.74 -0.18
CA THR A 27 -8.25 -1.53 0.01
C THR A 27 -8.73 -0.35 -0.83
N ASN A 28 -8.65 0.84 -0.26
CA ASN A 28 -8.87 2.11 -0.97
C ASN A 28 -7.59 2.65 -1.61
N GLY A 29 -6.48 1.94 -1.50
CA GLY A 29 -5.20 2.34 -2.05
C GLY A 29 -4.16 2.65 -0.99
N GLY A 30 -3.05 3.23 -1.41
CA GLY A 30 -1.93 3.52 -0.53
C GLY A 30 -0.82 4.30 -1.24
N ARG A 31 0.33 4.39 -0.58
CA ARG A 31 1.52 5.09 -1.09
C ARG A 31 2.16 4.29 -2.22
N VAL A 32 2.71 5.01 -3.21
CA VAL A 32 3.36 4.40 -4.38
C VAL A 32 4.63 3.61 -3.97
N ASP A 33 5.45 4.16 -3.07
CA ASP A 33 6.66 3.51 -2.58
C ASP A 33 6.35 2.17 -1.87
N SER A 34 5.36 2.14 -0.99
CA SER A 34 4.91 0.91 -0.33
C SER A 34 4.32 -0.09 -1.32
N THR A 35 3.66 0.38 -2.37
CA THR A 35 3.11 -0.45 -3.43
C THR A 35 4.23 -1.14 -4.23
N GLU A 36 5.24 -0.37 -4.63
CA GLU A 36 6.41 -0.90 -5.35
C GLU A 36 7.14 -1.96 -4.51
N GLU A 37 7.33 -1.71 -3.23
CA GLU A 37 7.96 -2.65 -2.31
C GLU A 37 7.14 -3.95 -2.15
N ILE A 38 5.81 -3.85 -2.04
CA ILE A 38 4.92 -5.03 -1.99
C ILE A 38 5.02 -5.85 -3.28
N ILE A 39 5.01 -5.20 -4.44
CA ILE A 39 5.16 -5.86 -5.74
C ILE A 39 6.50 -6.59 -5.84
N GLU A 40 7.58 -5.97 -5.38
CA GLU A 40 8.90 -6.59 -5.34
C GLU A 40 8.94 -7.82 -4.43
N ILE A 41 8.35 -7.72 -3.23
CA ILE A 41 8.25 -8.82 -2.28
C ILE A 41 7.44 -9.99 -2.90
N LEU A 42 6.28 -9.72 -3.49
CA LEU A 42 5.46 -10.74 -4.15
C LEU A 42 6.19 -11.45 -5.29
N SER A 43 7.05 -10.73 -6.01
CA SER A 43 7.84 -11.29 -7.13
C SER A 43 8.85 -12.36 -6.70
N GLN A 44 9.19 -12.44 -5.41
CA GLN A 44 10.11 -13.43 -4.84
C GLN A 44 9.46 -14.80 -4.69
N PHE A 45 8.13 -14.85 -4.52
CA PHE A 45 7.41 -16.10 -4.43
C PHE A 45 7.39 -16.83 -5.78
N LYS A 46 7.71 -18.14 -5.77
CA LYS A 46 7.87 -18.94 -7.01
C LYS A 46 6.67 -19.82 -7.33
N GLY A 47 5.74 -19.97 -6.38
CA GLY A 47 4.49 -20.68 -6.57
C GLY A 47 3.44 -19.82 -7.30
N GLU A 48 2.22 -20.31 -7.37
CA GLU A 48 1.10 -19.59 -7.95
C GLU A 48 0.69 -18.43 -7.03
N THR A 49 0.47 -17.24 -7.61
CA THR A 49 -0.03 -16.07 -6.89
C THR A 49 -1.40 -15.67 -7.39
N VAL A 50 -2.32 -15.45 -6.47
CA VAL A 50 -3.70 -15.08 -6.77
C VAL A 50 -4.12 -13.89 -5.91
N THR A 51 -4.78 -12.91 -6.51
CA THR A 51 -5.51 -11.89 -5.76
C THR A 51 -7.00 -12.22 -5.79
N TYR A 52 -7.61 -12.25 -4.62
CA TYR A 52 -9.05 -12.26 -4.43
C TYR A 52 -9.52 -10.88 -3.97
N VAL A 53 -10.19 -10.15 -4.86
CA VAL A 53 -10.75 -8.83 -4.52
C VAL A 53 -12.08 -9.05 -3.81
N ASN A 54 -12.04 -8.96 -2.48
CA ASN A 54 -13.19 -9.23 -1.63
C ASN A 54 -14.25 -8.12 -1.73
N ARG A 55 -13.85 -6.84 -1.76
CA ARG A 55 -14.77 -5.71 -1.91
C ARG A 55 -14.23 -4.66 -2.87
N SER A 56 -13.03 -4.19 -2.64
CA SER A 56 -12.44 -3.14 -3.47
C SER A 56 -10.92 -3.27 -3.57
N ALA A 57 -10.39 -3.00 -4.77
CA ALA A 57 -8.97 -2.87 -5.05
C ALA A 57 -8.73 -1.56 -5.81
N TYR A 58 -8.81 -0.43 -5.10
CA TYR A 58 -8.58 0.88 -5.69
C TYR A 58 -7.10 1.27 -5.65
N SER A 59 -6.69 2.12 -6.61
CA SER A 59 -5.37 2.75 -6.65
C SER A 59 -4.23 1.72 -6.51
N ALA A 60 -3.41 1.81 -5.44
CA ALA A 60 -2.36 0.83 -5.12
C ALA A 60 -2.86 -0.63 -5.11
N GLY A 61 -4.10 -0.87 -4.69
CA GLY A 61 -4.70 -2.20 -4.69
C GLY A 61 -4.80 -2.81 -6.09
N ALA A 62 -5.19 -2.03 -7.09
CA ALA A 62 -5.23 -2.50 -8.47
C ALA A 62 -3.82 -2.87 -8.99
N PHE A 63 -2.79 -2.10 -8.61
CA PHE A 63 -1.40 -2.38 -8.98
C PHE A 63 -0.88 -3.67 -8.33
N ILE A 64 -1.17 -3.87 -7.05
CA ILE A 64 -0.79 -5.08 -6.33
C ILE A 64 -1.53 -6.30 -6.90
N ALA A 65 -2.82 -6.16 -7.23
CA ALA A 65 -3.58 -7.24 -7.86
C ALA A 65 -2.98 -7.67 -9.20
N VAL A 66 -2.59 -6.72 -10.05
CA VAL A 66 -1.94 -6.99 -11.35
C VAL A 66 -0.54 -7.61 -11.18
N ALA A 67 0.09 -7.47 -10.03
CA ALA A 67 1.36 -8.12 -9.74
C ALA A 67 1.21 -9.62 -9.41
N THR A 68 0.00 -10.15 -9.26
CA THR A 68 -0.29 -11.58 -9.14
C THR A 68 -0.68 -12.19 -10.49
N GLN A 69 -0.51 -13.52 -10.63
CA GLN A 69 -0.75 -14.22 -11.89
C GLN A 69 -2.25 -14.31 -12.25
N ARG A 70 -3.13 -14.34 -11.24
CA ARG A 70 -4.58 -14.43 -11.46
C ARG A 70 -5.31 -13.50 -10.51
N ILE A 71 -6.39 -12.91 -11.01
CA ILE A 71 -7.28 -12.06 -10.22
C ILE A 71 -8.67 -12.70 -10.24
N PHE A 72 -9.24 -12.90 -9.07
CA PHE A 72 -10.63 -13.26 -8.86
C PHE A 72 -11.33 -12.19 -8.05
N MET A 73 -12.62 -12.06 -8.22
CA MET A 73 -13.40 -10.99 -7.59
C MET A 73 -14.63 -11.58 -6.88
N ALA A 74 -14.97 -10.99 -5.74
CA ALA A 74 -16.25 -11.28 -5.09
C ALA A 74 -17.41 -10.61 -5.87
N PRO A 75 -18.66 -11.08 -5.70
CA PRO A 75 -19.83 -10.34 -6.17
C PRO A 75 -19.82 -8.90 -5.65
N GLU A 76 -20.23 -7.94 -6.48
CA GLU A 76 -20.30 -6.51 -6.17
C GLU A 76 -18.94 -5.84 -5.85
N SER A 77 -17.83 -6.54 -6.06
CA SER A 77 -16.51 -5.97 -5.88
C SER A 77 -16.06 -5.13 -7.09
N VAL A 78 -15.09 -4.26 -6.85
CA VAL A 78 -14.59 -3.31 -7.85
C VAL A 78 -13.06 -3.23 -7.83
N ILE A 79 -12.48 -2.94 -9.01
CA ILE A 79 -11.04 -2.79 -9.19
C ILE A 79 -10.73 -1.65 -10.16
N GLY A 80 -9.71 -0.83 -9.87
CA GLY A 80 -9.23 0.24 -10.76
C GLY A 80 -8.99 1.56 -10.05
N ALA A 81 -9.38 2.68 -10.69
CA ALA A 81 -9.22 4.05 -10.18
C ALA A 81 -7.78 4.34 -9.67
N ALA A 82 -6.78 4.05 -10.50
CA ALA A 82 -5.37 4.00 -10.09
C ALA A 82 -4.54 5.20 -10.56
N ALA A 83 -5.18 6.30 -10.96
CA ALA A 83 -4.46 7.53 -11.30
C ALA A 83 -3.69 8.07 -10.08
N PRO A 84 -2.42 8.52 -10.28
CA PRO A 84 -1.66 9.10 -9.20
C PRO A 84 -2.30 10.41 -8.70
N ILE A 85 -2.36 10.56 -7.38
CA ILE A 85 -2.83 11.79 -6.73
C ILE A 85 -1.75 12.33 -5.81
N MET A 86 -1.70 13.65 -5.63
CA MET A 86 -0.86 14.30 -4.63
C MET A 86 -1.70 14.67 -3.42
N LEU A 87 -1.25 14.23 -2.24
CA LEU A 87 -1.87 14.62 -0.98
C LEU A 87 -1.25 15.91 -0.47
N SER A 88 -2.07 16.80 0.09
CA SER A 88 -1.57 18.01 0.75
C SER A 88 -0.68 17.67 1.95
N PRO A 89 0.29 18.55 2.29
CA PRO A 89 1.07 18.41 3.50
C PRO A 89 0.15 18.32 4.72
N GLY A 90 0.15 17.18 5.42
CA GLY A 90 -0.78 16.89 6.51
C GLY A 90 -1.89 15.88 6.18
N GLY A 91 -2.03 15.45 4.92
CA GLY A 91 -2.92 14.34 4.53
C GLY A 91 -4.43 14.66 4.57
N THR A 92 -4.81 15.94 4.66
CA THR A 92 -6.21 16.36 4.83
C THR A 92 -6.95 16.67 3.53
N GLY A 93 -6.29 16.58 2.37
CA GLY A 93 -6.90 16.87 1.08
C GLY A 93 -6.05 16.42 -0.09
N VAL A 94 -6.61 16.50 -1.28
CA VAL A 94 -5.92 16.26 -2.56
C VAL A 94 -5.51 17.60 -3.13
N GLU A 95 -4.23 17.77 -3.45
CA GLU A 95 -3.72 18.93 -4.18
C GLU A 95 -3.67 18.65 -5.68
N ALA A 96 -3.91 19.71 -6.47
CA ALA A 96 -3.70 19.64 -7.91
C ALA A 96 -2.20 19.46 -8.19
N MET A 97 -1.86 18.38 -8.86
CA MET A 97 -0.49 18.16 -9.32
C MET A 97 -0.18 19.08 -10.49
N PRO A 98 0.98 19.77 -10.50
CA PRO A 98 1.39 20.50 -11.70
C PRO A 98 1.40 19.57 -12.93
N GLU A 99 0.89 20.03 -14.07
CA GLU A 99 0.67 19.22 -15.28
C GLU A 99 1.91 18.40 -15.69
N THR A 100 3.08 19.04 -15.70
CA THR A 100 4.35 18.34 -16.03
C THR A 100 4.67 17.24 -15.04
N MET A 101 4.33 17.42 -13.78
CA MET A 101 4.57 16.43 -12.72
C MET A 101 3.60 15.27 -12.81
N GLU A 102 2.31 15.58 -13.11
CA GLU A 102 1.28 14.58 -13.37
C GLU A 102 1.66 13.68 -14.55
N ILE A 103 2.07 14.28 -15.68
CA ILE A 103 2.48 13.55 -16.89
C ILE A 103 3.68 12.62 -16.58
N LYS A 104 4.71 13.13 -15.89
CA LYS A 104 5.89 12.32 -15.53
C LYS A 104 5.54 11.17 -14.58
N ALA A 105 4.75 11.45 -13.55
CA ALA A 105 4.33 10.44 -12.57
C ALA A 105 3.49 9.35 -13.24
N THR A 106 2.47 9.76 -14.02
CA THR A 106 1.59 8.84 -14.77
C THR A 106 2.41 7.97 -15.72
N SER A 107 3.32 8.56 -16.49
CA SER A 107 4.16 7.83 -17.45
C SER A 107 5.05 6.80 -16.75
N ALA A 108 5.72 7.18 -15.66
CA ALA A 108 6.61 6.28 -14.92
C ALA A 108 5.85 5.11 -14.29
N ILE A 109 4.71 5.40 -13.63
CA ILE A 109 3.86 4.38 -13.00
C ILE A 109 3.27 3.46 -14.07
N SER A 110 2.72 4.01 -15.17
CA SER A 110 2.16 3.22 -16.27
C SER A 110 3.19 2.25 -16.85
N ALA A 111 4.44 2.68 -17.05
CA ALA A 111 5.48 1.82 -17.58
C ALA A 111 5.78 0.63 -16.64
N LYS A 112 5.91 0.87 -15.34
CA LYS A 112 6.16 -0.17 -14.34
C LYS A 112 5.01 -1.17 -14.27
N ILE A 113 3.77 -0.68 -14.24
CA ILE A 113 2.60 -1.55 -14.08
C ILE A 113 2.30 -2.33 -15.36
N ARG A 114 2.50 -1.73 -16.55
CA ARG A 114 2.44 -2.49 -17.81
C ARG A 114 3.44 -3.64 -17.83
N ALA A 115 4.65 -3.44 -17.33
CA ALA A 115 5.64 -4.51 -17.24
C ALA A 115 5.16 -5.65 -16.31
N GLN A 116 4.51 -5.33 -15.19
CA GLN A 116 3.90 -6.33 -14.31
C GLN A 116 2.72 -7.04 -14.98
N ALA A 117 1.82 -6.29 -15.65
CA ALA A 117 0.70 -6.85 -16.39
C ALA A 117 1.19 -7.85 -17.46
N GLN A 118 2.17 -7.47 -18.26
CA GLN A 118 2.77 -8.34 -19.28
C GLN A 118 3.41 -9.60 -18.68
N LYS A 119 4.17 -9.43 -17.58
CA LYS A 119 4.80 -10.56 -16.87
C LYS A 119 3.78 -11.58 -16.38
N ASN A 120 2.64 -11.13 -15.89
CA ASN A 120 1.60 -11.97 -15.29
C ASN A 120 0.46 -12.33 -16.26
N GLY A 121 0.54 -11.93 -17.54
CA GLY A 121 -0.44 -12.27 -18.57
C GLY A 121 -1.72 -11.46 -18.56
N HIS A 122 -1.74 -10.33 -17.84
CA HIS A 122 -2.88 -9.41 -17.84
C HIS A 122 -2.86 -8.47 -19.05
N ASN A 123 -4.02 -7.92 -19.41
CA ASN A 123 -4.14 -6.97 -20.49
C ASN A 123 -3.56 -5.60 -20.07
N SER A 124 -2.41 -5.24 -20.65
CA SER A 124 -1.69 -4.00 -20.32
C SER A 124 -2.46 -2.72 -20.69
N ASP A 125 -3.32 -2.78 -21.71
CA ASP A 125 -4.13 -1.61 -22.12
C ASP A 125 -5.25 -1.34 -21.10
N VAL A 126 -5.85 -2.39 -20.54
CA VAL A 126 -6.83 -2.28 -19.45
C VAL A 126 -6.20 -1.63 -18.23
N VAL A 127 -5.01 -2.10 -17.86
CA VAL A 127 -4.30 -1.59 -16.69
C VAL A 127 -3.84 -0.15 -16.89
N GLU A 128 -3.39 0.21 -18.11
CA GLU A 128 -3.03 1.58 -18.44
C GLU A 128 -4.23 2.53 -18.37
N ALA A 129 -5.42 2.09 -18.81
CA ALA A 129 -6.65 2.89 -18.72
C ALA A 129 -7.12 3.13 -17.26
N MET A 130 -6.68 2.31 -16.31
CA MET A 130 -6.89 2.56 -14.87
C MET A 130 -6.01 3.67 -14.31
N ILE A 131 -4.92 4.03 -15.03
CA ILE A 131 -3.89 4.97 -14.57
C ILE A 131 -3.98 6.30 -15.31
N ASP A 132 -4.07 6.25 -16.63
CA ASP A 132 -3.98 7.41 -17.52
C ASP A 132 -5.34 7.82 -18.04
N LYS A 133 -5.81 8.98 -17.64
CA LYS A 133 -7.06 9.60 -18.12
C LYS A 133 -7.06 9.89 -19.62
N GLN A 134 -5.89 9.93 -20.27
CA GLN A 134 -5.79 10.11 -21.73
C GLN A 134 -5.91 8.80 -22.50
N LYS A 135 -5.83 7.66 -21.81
CA LYS A 135 -5.93 6.35 -22.43
C LYS A 135 -7.38 6.03 -22.77
N GLU A 136 -7.71 6.05 -24.04
CA GLU A 136 -8.94 5.46 -24.55
C GLU A 136 -8.76 3.95 -24.71
N LEU A 137 -9.73 3.16 -24.26
CA LEU A 137 -9.73 1.71 -24.40
C LEU A 137 -10.93 1.28 -25.24
N ILE A 138 -10.64 0.80 -26.44
CA ILE A 138 -11.63 0.25 -27.37
C ILE A 138 -11.24 -1.21 -27.63
N ILE A 139 -12.16 -2.15 -27.40
CA ILE A 139 -11.98 -3.58 -27.66
C ILE A 139 -13.20 -4.08 -28.44
N ASP A 140 -12.97 -4.81 -29.54
CA ASP A 140 -14.03 -5.31 -30.44
C ASP A 140 -15.02 -4.24 -30.90
N GLY A 141 -14.54 -3.01 -31.10
CA GLY A 141 -15.36 -1.87 -31.52
C GLY A 141 -16.23 -1.26 -30.40
N GLN A 142 -16.11 -1.74 -29.16
CA GLN A 142 -16.80 -1.17 -27.99
C GLN A 142 -15.84 -0.28 -27.20
N THR A 143 -16.28 0.91 -26.86
CA THR A 143 -15.53 1.80 -25.98
C THR A 143 -15.73 1.33 -24.53
N ILE A 144 -14.67 0.76 -23.94
CA ILE A 144 -14.65 0.32 -22.55
C ILE A 144 -14.31 1.49 -21.62
N ASN A 145 -13.38 2.35 -22.04
CA ASN A 145 -13.01 3.59 -21.35
C ASN A 145 -12.87 4.72 -22.34
N ALA A 146 -13.62 5.79 -22.14
CA ALA A 146 -13.50 6.98 -22.97
C ALA A 146 -12.31 7.86 -22.52
N LYS A 147 -11.74 8.60 -23.46
CA LYS A 147 -10.71 9.60 -23.15
C LYS A 147 -11.23 10.63 -22.13
N GLY A 148 -10.44 10.91 -21.11
CA GLY A 148 -10.82 11.75 -19.98
C GLY A 148 -11.33 10.96 -18.75
N GLY A 149 -11.65 9.67 -18.91
CA GLY A 149 -12.03 8.77 -17.84
C GLY A 149 -10.86 8.00 -17.23
N ILE A 150 -11.03 7.58 -15.99
CA ILE A 150 -10.16 6.61 -15.32
C ILE A 150 -10.95 5.32 -15.15
N LEU A 151 -10.44 4.22 -15.70
CA LEU A 151 -11.15 2.94 -15.71
C LEU A 151 -11.29 2.37 -14.30
N THR A 152 -12.51 2.00 -13.99
CA THR A 152 -12.85 1.20 -12.80
C THR A 152 -13.83 0.13 -13.25
N LEU A 153 -13.58 -1.12 -12.89
CA LEU A 153 -14.36 -2.27 -13.31
C LEU A 153 -15.08 -2.90 -12.13
N THR A 154 -16.34 -3.22 -12.30
CA THR A 154 -17.07 -4.17 -11.47
C THR A 154 -16.59 -5.59 -11.74
N ASN A 155 -16.88 -6.53 -10.86
CA ASN A 155 -16.59 -7.96 -11.08
C ASN A 155 -17.15 -8.46 -12.41
N VAL A 156 -18.38 -8.07 -12.79
CA VAL A 156 -19.02 -8.47 -14.04
C VAL A 156 -18.31 -7.92 -15.28
N GLU A 157 -17.87 -6.67 -15.22
CA GLU A 157 -17.11 -6.04 -16.33
C GLU A 157 -15.72 -6.62 -16.44
N ALA A 158 -15.06 -6.89 -15.31
CA ALA A 158 -13.70 -7.42 -15.27
C ALA A 158 -13.59 -8.86 -15.82
N GLU A 159 -14.65 -9.69 -15.65
CA GLU A 159 -14.66 -11.07 -16.18
C GLU A 159 -15.20 -11.17 -17.60
N ARG A 160 -15.79 -10.10 -18.15
CA ARG A 160 -16.33 -10.12 -19.53
C ARG A 160 -15.23 -10.44 -20.53
N ALA A 161 -15.51 -11.39 -21.41
CA ALA A 161 -14.56 -11.85 -22.40
C ALA A 161 -14.63 -11.01 -23.68
N TYR A 162 -13.47 -10.70 -24.25
CA TYR A 162 -13.27 -9.96 -25.48
C TYR A 162 -12.18 -10.59 -26.34
N GLY A 163 -12.19 -10.28 -27.63
CA GLY A 163 -11.19 -10.71 -28.59
C GLY A 163 -11.41 -12.09 -29.17
N THR A 164 -10.48 -12.49 -30.05
CA THR A 164 -10.49 -13.80 -30.70
C THR A 164 -9.08 -14.42 -30.62
N PRO A 165 -8.84 -15.47 -29.80
CA PRO A 165 -9.81 -16.15 -28.93
C PRO A 165 -10.28 -15.26 -27.76
N PRO A 166 -11.50 -15.49 -27.24
CA PRO A 166 -12.05 -14.67 -26.17
C PRO A 166 -11.24 -14.83 -24.88
N ARG A 167 -10.87 -13.71 -24.25
CA ARG A 167 -10.17 -13.66 -22.98
C ARG A 167 -10.88 -12.69 -22.04
N PRO A 168 -10.94 -12.98 -20.74
CA PRO A 168 -11.52 -12.03 -19.79
C PRO A 168 -10.71 -10.72 -19.80
N LEU A 169 -11.42 -9.62 -19.58
CA LEU A 169 -10.82 -8.28 -19.59
C LEU A 169 -9.69 -8.15 -18.56
N LEU A 170 -9.93 -8.63 -17.34
CA LEU A 170 -8.96 -8.64 -16.25
C LEU A 170 -9.13 -9.80 -15.27
N SER A 171 -10.36 -10.08 -14.80
CA SER A 171 -10.63 -11.09 -13.78
C SER A 171 -10.84 -12.47 -14.38
N ALA A 172 -10.25 -13.50 -13.78
CA ALA A 172 -10.43 -14.89 -14.16
C ALA A 172 -11.83 -15.44 -13.73
N GLY A 173 -12.62 -14.65 -13.03
CA GLY A 173 -13.99 -14.94 -12.69
C GLY A 173 -14.45 -14.42 -11.34
N THR A 174 -15.74 -14.45 -11.12
CA THR A 174 -16.38 -14.09 -9.86
C THR A 174 -16.57 -15.34 -8.99
N VAL A 175 -16.24 -15.21 -7.71
CA VAL A 175 -16.39 -16.26 -6.68
C VAL A 175 -16.88 -15.63 -5.37
N GLU A 176 -17.81 -16.30 -4.69
CA GLU A 176 -18.51 -15.74 -3.54
C GLU A 176 -17.69 -15.70 -2.24
N SER A 177 -16.63 -16.52 -2.17
CA SER A 177 -15.81 -16.62 -0.96
C SER A 177 -14.41 -17.15 -1.27
N LEU A 178 -13.52 -17.01 -0.31
CA LEU A 178 -12.18 -17.61 -0.38
C LEU A 178 -12.25 -19.15 -0.47
N ASP A 179 -13.23 -19.78 0.18
CA ASP A 179 -13.42 -21.23 0.09
C ASP A 179 -13.84 -21.65 -1.33
N ALA A 180 -14.77 -20.92 -1.94
CA ALA A 180 -15.17 -21.14 -3.32
C ALA A 180 -14.00 -20.90 -4.30
N LEU A 181 -13.14 -19.91 -4.03
CA LEU A 181 -11.92 -19.68 -4.79
C LEU A 181 -10.99 -20.89 -4.72
N LEU A 182 -10.70 -21.38 -3.53
CA LEU A 182 -9.80 -22.53 -3.35
C LEU A 182 -10.33 -23.79 -4.00
N SER A 183 -11.62 -24.07 -3.87
CA SER A 183 -12.28 -25.18 -4.61
C SER A 183 -12.12 -25.02 -6.12
N ARG A 184 -12.34 -23.81 -6.66
CA ARG A 184 -12.19 -23.54 -8.09
C ARG A 184 -10.76 -23.73 -8.59
N LEU A 185 -9.78 -23.51 -7.72
CA LEU A 185 -8.36 -23.71 -8.00
C LEU A 185 -7.88 -25.15 -7.77
N GLY A 186 -8.72 -26.04 -7.20
CA GLY A 186 -8.36 -27.42 -6.85
C GLY A 186 -7.61 -27.56 -5.53
N TYR A 187 -7.78 -26.60 -4.63
CA TYR A 187 -7.12 -26.53 -3.31
C TYR A 187 -8.13 -26.67 -2.16
N GLU A 188 -9.28 -27.32 -2.35
CA GLU A 188 -10.31 -27.45 -1.32
C GLU A 188 -9.82 -28.15 -0.05
N ASP A 189 -8.95 -29.17 -0.20
CA ASP A 189 -8.40 -29.96 0.90
C ASP A 189 -7.00 -29.47 1.35
N ALA A 190 -6.51 -28.35 0.80
CA ALA A 190 -5.19 -27.84 1.13
C ALA A 190 -5.11 -27.30 2.56
N GLY A 191 -3.99 -27.55 3.23
CA GLY A 191 -3.67 -26.91 4.49
C GLY A 191 -3.54 -25.40 4.30
N ARG A 192 -4.27 -24.62 5.11
CA ARG A 192 -4.25 -23.15 5.05
C ARG A 192 -3.44 -22.57 6.18
N HIS A 193 -2.65 -21.56 5.85
CA HIS A 193 -1.99 -20.72 6.83
C HIS A 193 -2.37 -19.26 6.58
N GLU A 194 -3.16 -18.70 7.47
CA GLU A 194 -3.60 -17.31 7.37
C GLU A 194 -2.59 -16.40 8.08
N ILE A 195 -2.09 -15.41 7.34
CA ILE A 195 -1.17 -14.41 7.87
C ILE A 195 -1.97 -13.25 8.43
N GLN A 196 -2.11 -13.23 9.75
CA GLN A 196 -2.77 -12.13 10.46
C GLN A 196 -1.77 -11.17 11.11
N PRO A 197 -2.12 -9.88 11.25
CA PRO A 197 -1.29 -8.94 12.00
C PRO A 197 -1.05 -9.43 13.43
N THR A 198 0.21 -9.48 13.84
CA THR A 198 0.60 -9.81 15.22
C THR A 198 0.14 -8.72 16.20
N GLY A 199 0.15 -9.03 17.51
CA GLY A 199 -0.14 -8.03 18.53
C GLY A 199 0.78 -6.81 18.45
N ALA A 200 2.06 -7.03 18.16
CA ALA A 200 3.04 -5.95 17.98
C ALA A 200 2.72 -5.08 16.74
N GLU A 201 2.34 -5.68 15.61
CA GLU A 201 1.95 -4.96 14.41
C GLU A 201 0.66 -4.15 14.61
N LYS A 202 -0.32 -4.71 15.35
CA LYS A 202 -1.56 -4.00 15.73
C LYS A 202 -1.26 -2.80 16.62
N LEU A 203 -0.42 -2.98 17.64
CA LEU A 203 0.01 -1.91 18.52
C LEU A 203 0.77 -0.82 17.77
N ALA A 204 1.69 -1.18 16.88
CA ALA A 204 2.42 -0.25 16.03
C ALA A 204 1.49 0.56 15.12
N THR A 205 0.48 -0.09 14.54
CA THR A 205 -0.52 0.59 13.71
C THR A 205 -1.30 1.61 14.54
N TRP A 206 -1.69 1.28 15.77
CA TRP A 206 -2.38 2.18 16.68
C TRP A 206 -1.50 3.36 17.10
N ILE A 207 -0.24 3.11 17.49
CA ILE A 207 0.73 4.17 17.83
C ILE A 207 0.92 5.11 16.65
N ASN A 208 1.08 4.56 15.43
CA ASN A 208 1.30 5.36 14.21
C ASN A 208 0.06 6.16 13.80
N ALA A 209 -1.15 5.67 14.04
CA ALA A 209 -2.38 6.42 13.79
C ALA A 209 -2.48 7.70 14.63
N LEU A 210 -1.84 7.74 15.81
CA LEU A 210 -1.76 8.89 16.70
C LEU A 210 -0.44 9.66 16.58
N ASN A 211 0.30 9.48 15.49
CA ASN A 211 1.66 10.02 15.35
C ASN A 211 1.70 11.56 15.51
N TRP A 212 0.74 12.27 14.94
CA TRP A 212 0.60 13.71 15.09
C TRP A 212 0.42 14.16 16.55
N LEU A 213 -0.31 13.37 17.35
CA LEU A 213 -0.55 13.64 18.76
C LEU A 213 0.72 13.47 19.58
N TRP A 214 1.48 12.38 19.34
CA TRP A 214 2.77 12.15 19.99
C TRP A 214 3.77 13.26 19.70
N LEU A 215 3.76 13.77 18.46
CA LEU A 215 4.62 14.90 18.08
C LEU A 215 4.25 16.16 18.87
N ILE A 216 2.96 16.50 18.96
CA ILE A 216 2.49 17.66 19.72
C ILE A 216 2.83 17.55 21.21
N ILE A 217 2.55 16.39 21.83
CA ILE A 217 2.88 16.15 23.24
C ILE A 217 4.38 16.23 23.46
N GLY A 218 5.17 15.66 22.55
CA GLY A 218 6.63 15.70 22.61
C GLY A 218 7.17 17.12 22.60
N VAL A 219 6.76 17.93 21.63
CA VAL A 219 7.18 19.34 21.50
C VAL A 219 6.71 20.17 22.71
N ALA A 220 5.45 20.03 23.10
CA ALA A 220 4.90 20.78 24.23
C ALA A 220 5.57 20.41 25.56
N GLY A 221 5.80 19.10 25.79
CA GLY A 221 6.48 18.63 27.00
C GLY A 221 7.90 19.17 27.12
N ILE A 222 8.69 19.10 26.07
CA ILE A 222 10.05 19.66 26.05
C ILE A 222 10.02 21.19 26.20
N TYR A 223 9.10 21.89 25.51
CA TYR A 223 8.97 23.34 25.62
C TYR A 223 8.63 23.80 27.06
N ILE A 224 7.68 23.13 27.73
CA ILE A 224 7.32 23.45 29.12
C ILE A 224 8.49 23.19 30.04
N GLU A 225 9.24 22.11 29.87
CA GLU A 225 10.44 21.79 30.64
C GLU A 225 11.51 22.90 30.54
N PHE A 226 11.72 23.46 29.36
CA PHE A 226 12.66 24.59 29.19
C PHE A 226 12.18 25.89 29.87
N LYS A 227 10.87 26.04 30.07
CA LYS A 227 10.32 27.24 30.75
C LYS A 227 10.27 27.10 32.25
N THR A 228 10.25 25.88 32.79
CA THR A 228 10.21 25.58 34.22
C THR A 228 11.54 24.97 34.64
N PRO A 229 12.40 25.70 35.39
CA PRO A 229 13.71 25.18 35.73
C PRO A 229 13.61 23.96 36.65
N GLY A 230 14.18 22.85 36.19
CA GLY A 230 14.25 21.57 36.91
C GLY A 230 13.70 20.42 36.06
N PHE A 231 14.47 19.35 35.87
CA PHE A 231 14.03 18.20 35.07
C PHE A 231 12.82 17.53 35.75
N GLY A 232 11.63 17.80 35.22
CA GLY A 232 10.36 17.43 35.83
C GLY A 232 9.49 16.53 34.94
N LEU A 233 8.25 16.36 35.36
CA LEU A 233 7.25 15.53 34.66
C LEU A 233 7.03 15.95 33.18
N PRO A 234 6.97 17.24 32.82
CA PRO A 234 6.76 17.63 31.41
C PRO A 234 7.84 17.12 30.47
N GLY A 235 9.11 17.22 30.88
CA GLY A 235 10.24 16.72 30.07
C GLY A 235 10.20 15.21 29.86
N ILE A 236 9.91 14.46 30.94
CA ILE A 236 9.77 13.00 30.86
C ILE A 236 8.65 12.63 29.91
N VAL A 237 7.48 13.24 30.03
CA VAL A 237 6.33 13.00 29.13
C VAL A 237 6.69 13.37 27.68
N GLY A 238 7.40 14.46 27.47
CA GLY A 238 7.86 14.87 26.13
C GLY A 238 8.81 13.86 25.50
N VAL A 239 9.80 13.37 26.25
CA VAL A 239 10.73 12.32 25.77
C VAL A 239 9.99 11.01 25.49
N CYS A 240 9.08 10.57 26.35
CA CYS A 240 8.28 9.38 26.12
C CYS A 240 7.41 9.51 24.88
N ALA A 241 6.79 10.67 24.64
CA ALA A 241 5.98 10.93 23.46
C ALA A 241 6.82 10.87 22.16
N PHE A 242 8.04 11.46 22.16
CA PHE A 242 8.95 11.33 21.04
C PHE A 242 9.42 9.88 20.83
N ALA A 243 9.67 9.12 21.90
CA ALA A 243 10.01 7.71 21.79
C ALA A 243 8.88 6.92 21.10
N LEU A 244 7.61 7.16 21.46
CA LEU A 244 6.45 6.55 20.80
C LEU A 244 6.32 7.01 19.33
N TYR A 245 6.54 8.29 19.05
CA TYR A 245 6.53 8.83 17.70
C TYR A 245 7.52 8.12 16.78
N PHE A 246 8.79 8.03 17.20
CA PHE A 246 9.85 7.39 16.41
C PHE A 246 9.69 5.87 16.34
N LEU A 247 9.29 5.24 17.44
CA LEU A 247 9.04 3.79 17.48
C LEU A 247 7.88 3.41 16.55
N GLY A 248 6.77 4.15 16.58
CA GLY A 248 5.64 3.95 15.69
C GLY A 248 6.03 4.09 14.22
N SER A 249 6.80 5.15 13.90
CA SER A 249 7.29 5.40 12.54
C SER A 249 8.29 4.32 12.07
N TYR A 250 9.19 3.87 12.94
CA TYR A 250 10.15 2.82 12.65
C TYR A 250 9.46 1.47 12.38
N ILE A 251 8.54 1.03 13.26
CA ILE A 251 7.81 -0.23 13.08
C ILE A 251 6.86 -0.15 11.87
N ALA A 252 6.34 1.05 11.55
CA ALA A 252 5.55 1.28 10.35
C ALA A 252 6.38 1.26 9.05
N GLY A 253 7.71 1.22 9.12
CA GLY A 253 8.61 1.29 7.98
C GLY A 253 8.62 2.67 7.29
N LEU A 254 8.18 3.72 7.99
CA LEU A 254 8.13 5.09 7.48
C LEU A 254 9.44 5.84 7.70
N SER A 255 10.28 5.36 8.60
CA SER A 255 11.59 5.96 8.90
C SER A 255 12.59 4.89 9.33
N GLY A 256 13.85 5.08 8.99
CA GLY A 256 14.96 4.30 9.52
C GLY A 256 15.43 4.81 10.88
N PHE A 257 16.55 4.27 11.36
CA PHE A 257 17.17 4.69 12.64
C PHE A 257 17.81 6.07 12.57
N GLU A 258 18.05 6.59 11.38
CA GLU A 258 18.70 7.89 11.14
C GLU A 258 17.92 9.06 11.75
N TRP A 259 16.59 9.06 11.70
CA TRP A 259 15.78 10.15 12.25
C TRP A 259 15.80 10.22 13.78
N PRO A 260 15.60 9.11 14.52
CA PRO A 260 15.85 9.07 15.97
C PRO A 260 17.26 9.51 16.34
N ALA A 261 18.29 9.09 15.59
CA ALA A 261 19.68 9.47 15.85
C ALA A 261 19.91 10.98 15.68
N LEU A 262 19.39 11.57 14.60
CA LEU A 262 19.45 13.03 14.37
C LEU A 262 18.70 13.81 15.46
N PHE A 263 17.57 13.31 15.92
CA PHE A 263 16.81 13.94 17.01
C PHE A 263 17.60 13.93 18.32
N VAL A 264 18.20 12.79 18.70
CA VAL A 264 19.05 12.67 19.89
C VAL A 264 20.26 13.61 19.77
N LEU A 265 20.89 13.66 18.60
CA LEU A 265 22.00 14.60 18.35
C LEU A 265 21.54 16.05 18.54
N GLY A 266 20.37 16.42 18.02
CA GLY A 266 19.79 17.74 18.21
C GLY A 266 19.56 18.08 19.70
N LEU A 267 19.03 17.14 20.47
CA LEU A 267 18.86 17.32 21.93
C LEU A 267 20.20 17.48 22.66
N ILE A 268 21.22 16.74 22.26
CA ILE A 268 22.58 16.88 22.82
C ILE A 268 23.14 18.26 22.52
N LEU A 269 23.02 18.75 21.27
CA LEU A 269 23.50 20.07 20.88
C LEU A 269 22.79 21.19 21.66
N VAL A 270 21.47 21.09 21.81
CA VAL A 270 20.69 22.05 22.64
C VAL A 270 21.14 21.99 24.10
N GLY A 271 21.37 20.77 24.63
CA GLY A 271 21.88 20.59 25.99
C GLY A 271 23.28 21.24 26.16
N LEU A 272 24.16 21.05 25.20
CA LEU A 272 25.50 21.70 25.21
C LEU A 272 25.42 23.24 25.16
N GLU A 273 24.54 23.78 24.29
CA GLU A 273 24.29 25.22 24.19
C GLU A 273 23.82 25.80 25.53
N LEU A 274 22.86 25.13 26.18
CA LEU A 274 22.27 25.66 27.42
C LEU A 274 23.15 25.51 28.66
N PHE A 275 23.91 24.41 28.76
CA PHE A 275 24.64 24.10 30.00
C PHE A 275 26.13 24.22 29.90
N VAL A 276 26.75 24.22 28.71
CA VAL A 276 28.20 24.23 28.53
C VAL A 276 28.68 25.52 27.84
N PHE A 277 27.96 25.98 26.82
CA PHE A 277 28.30 27.15 26.02
C PHE A 277 27.13 28.15 25.95
N PRO A 278 26.69 28.71 27.08
CA PRO A 278 25.53 29.63 27.05
C PRO A 278 25.83 30.88 26.25
N GLY A 279 25.15 31.08 25.13
CA GLY A 279 25.26 32.27 24.27
C GLY A 279 25.77 32.01 22.90
#